data_05e84da36fef53c33e62c87d0884a9d0
#
_entry.id   05e84da36fef53c33e62c87d0884a9d0
#
_cell.length_a   1.000
_cell.length_b   1.000
_cell.length_c   1.000
_cell.angle_alpha   90.00
_cell.angle_beta   90.00
_cell.angle_gamma   90.00
#
_symmetry.space_group_name_H-M   'P 1'
#
loop_
_entity.id
_entity.type
_entity.pdbx_description
1 polymer ?
#
loop_
_entity_poly.entity_id
_entity_poly.type
_entity_poly.pdbx_seq_one_letter_code
_entity_poly.pdbx_strand_id
1 'polypeptide(L)'
;MERRECETRYELAAAILPSRLRRIAMELPETDKRRAEEFRLRAGHCLSVLLPEGERSLEAIVTTEELETLCDIAAEFSRYASIETLRQGFLPVRGGFRVGLCGSAVVKDGEVTNLKQISSAVIRISREQKGIAQAVAPRLFRDGRFVSTLLLSPP
;
A
#
# COMPACT_ATOMS: atom_id res chain seq x y z
N MET A 1 2.91 -13.36 19.70
CA MET A 1 2.66 -11.95 19.42
C MET A 1 2.90 -11.61 17.94
N GLU A 2 3.98 -12.09 17.34
CA GLU A 2 4.33 -11.87 15.92
C GLU A 2 3.25 -12.34 14.90
N ARG A 3 2.61 -13.47 15.15
CA ARG A 3 1.57 -14.01 14.25
C ARG A 3 0.36 -13.10 14.08
N ARG A 4 -0.13 -12.50 15.18
CA ARG A 4 -1.32 -11.64 15.15
C ARG A 4 -1.07 -10.29 14.49
N GLU A 5 0.09 -9.68 14.69
CA GLU A 5 0.42 -8.39 14.06
C GLU A 5 0.52 -8.48 12.53
N CYS A 6 1.10 -9.55 12.01
CA CYS A 6 1.23 -9.76 10.56
C CYS A 6 -0.13 -10.00 9.88
N GLU A 7 -1.02 -10.79 10.52
CA GLU A 7 -2.39 -11.02 10.05
C GLU A 7 -3.17 -9.70 10.07
N THR A 8 -3.08 -8.95 11.15
CA THR A 8 -3.76 -7.67 11.32
C THR A 8 -3.36 -6.64 10.25
N ARG A 9 -2.09 -6.59 9.85
CA ARG A 9 -1.63 -5.68 8.78
C ARG A 9 -2.21 -6.04 7.43
N TYR A 10 -2.28 -7.33 7.08
CA TYR A 10 -2.93 -7.80 5.88
C TYR A 10 -4.42 -7.46 5.86
N GLU A 11 -5.12 -7.76 6.95
CA GLU A 11 -6.55 -7.49 7.10
C GLU A 11 -6.88 -6.00 7.02
N LEU A 12 -6.06 -5.14 7.64
CA LEU A 12 -6.19 -3.69 7.56
C LEU A 12 -5.98 -3.16 6.14
N ALA A 13 -5.01 -3.72 5.41
CA ALA A 13 -4.80 -3.38 4.00
C ALA A 13 -5.97 -3.89 3.13
N ALA A 14 -6.45 -5.12 3.38
CA ALA A 14 -7.59 -5.69 2.69
C ALA A 14 -8.89 -4.91 2.94
N ALA A 15 -9.00 -4.20 4.07
CA ALA A 15 -10.16 -3.36 4.37
C ALA A 15 -10.30 -2.16 3.40
N ILE A 16 -9.23 -1.79 2.70
CA ILE A 16 -9.24 -0.75 1.66
C ILE A 16 -9.81 -1.28 0.34
N LEU A 17 -9.83 -2.60 0.14
CA LEU A 17 -10.40 -3.23 -1.05
C LEU A 17 -11.93 -3.14 -1.04
N PRO A 18 -12.58 -2.97 -2.22
CA PRO A 18 -14.00 -3.14 -2.39
C PRO A 18 -14.46 -4.51 -1.88
N SER A 19 -15.67 -4.58 -1.35
CA SER A 19 -16.19 -5.74 -0.59
C SER A 19 -16.02 -7.09 -1.30
N ARG A 20 -16.26 -7.15 -2.62
CA ARG A 20 -16.09 -8.38 -3.39
C ARG A 20 -14.63 -8.82 -3.46
N LEU A 21 -13.74 -7.89 -3.78
CA LEU A 21 -12.30 -8.16 -3.89
C LEU A 21 -11.69 -8.48 -2.52
N ARG A 22 -12.14 -7.77 -1.47
CA ARG A 22 -11.76 -8.06 -0.08
C ARG A 22 -12.08 -9.49 0.31
N ARG A 23 -13.30 -9.96 0.03
CA ARG A 23 -13.71 -11.34 0.35
C ARG A 23 -12.76 -12.35 -0.28
N ILE A 24 -12.44 -12.19 -1.57
CA ILE A 24 -11.55 -13.08 -2.30
C ILE A 24 -10.11 -12.99 -1.76
N ALA A 25 -9.62 -11.80 -1.46
CA ALA A 25 -8.31 -11.62 -0.85
C ALA A 25 -8.21 -12.32 0.51
N MET A 26 -9.30 -12.32 1.29
CA MET A 26 -9.35 -12.99 2.60
C MET A 26 -9.38 -14.53 2.53
N GLU A 27 -9.62 -15.12 1.35
CA GLU A 27 -9.54 -16.56 1.12
C GLU A 27 -8.10 -17.07 0.94
N LEU A 28 -7.10 -16.18 0.83
CA LEU A 28 -5.70 -16.59 0.78
C LEU A 28 -5.30 -17.41 2.02
N PRO A 29 -4.42 -18.41 1.85
CA PRO A 29 -3.82 -19.12 2.99
C PRO A 29 -3.11 -18.15 3.94
N GLU A 30 -3.17 -18.44 5.24
CA GLU A 30 -2.54 -17.58 6.26
C GLU A 30 -1.03 -17.43 6.06
N THR A 31 -0.37 -18.46 5.52
CA THR A 31 1.05 -18.40 5.14
C THR A 31 1.34 -17.31 4.14
N ASP A 32 0.46 -17.11 3.14
CA ASP A 32 0.63 -16.12 2.09
C ASP A 32 0.22 -14.73 2.59
N LYS A 33 -0.87 -14.62 3.37
CA LYS A 33 -1.27 -13.37 4.02
C LYS A 33 -0.14 -12.75 4.83
N ARG A 34 0.61 -13.58 5.57
CA ARG A 34 1.76 -13.12 6.36
C ARG A 34 2.92 -12.62 5.54
N ARG A 35 3.03 -13.09 4.30
CA ARG A 35 4.15 -12.79 3.40
C ARG A 35 3.77 -11.77 2.33
N ALA A 36 2.48 -11.44 2.21
CA ALA A 36 1.96 -10.51 1.24
C ALA A 36 2.59 -9.11 1.40
N GLU A 37 3.01 -8.51 0.30
CA GLU A 37 3.69 -7.23 0.24
C GLU A 37 2.82 -6.14 -0.38
N GLU A 38 2.02 -6.49 -1.39
CA GLU A 38 1.15 -5.55 -2.11
C GLU A 38 -0.10 -6.24 -2.63
N PHE A 39 -1.22 -5.51 -2.65
CA PHE A 39 -2.34 -5.81 -3.54
C PHE A 39 -2.17 -5.00 -4.81
N ARG A 40 -2.33 -5.62 -5.95
CA ARG A 40 -2.27 -4.98 -7.27
C ARG A 40 -3.60 -5.14 -7.99
N LEU A 41 -4.17 -4.02 -8.36
CA LEU A 41 -5.46 -3.91 -9.04
C LEU A 41 -5.23 -3.24 -10.40
N ARG A 42 -5.73 -3.85 -11.46
CA ARG A 42 -5.73 -3.29 -12.80
C ARG A 42 -7.06 -3.60 -13.48
N ALA A 43 -7.71 -2.58 -14.02
CA ALA A 43 -8.99 -2.75 -14.72
C ALA A 43 -8.89 -3.82 -15.80
N GLY A 44 -9.85 -4.75 -15.83
CA GLY A 44 -9.90 -5.85 -16.79
C GLY A 44 -8.92 -7.00 -16.53
N HIS A 45 -8.13 -6.95 -15.44
CA HIS A 45 -7.19 -8.02 -15.05
C HIS A 45 -7.58 -8.59 -13.70
N CYS A 46 -7.11 -9.80 -13.42
CA CYS A 46 -7.31 -10.39 -12.11
C CYS A 46 -6.63 -9.58 -11.01
N LEU A 47 -7.29 -9.46 -9.85
CA LEU A 47 -6.66 -9.01 -8.61
C LEU A 47 -5.43 -9.87 -8.34
N SER A 48 -4.32 -9.28 -7.96
CA SER A 48 -3.14 -10.04 -7.58
C SER A 48 -2.53 -9.56 -6.27
N VAL A 49 -1.77 -10.47 -5.67
CA VAL A 49 -1.01 -10.23 -4.44
C VAL A 49 0.45 -10.47 -4.73
N LEU A 50 1.30 -9.50 -4.42
CA LEU A 50 2.75 -9.66 -4.47
C LEU A 50 3.23 -10.40 -3.22
N LEU A 51 3.95 -11.49 -3.45
CA LEU A 51 4.66 -12.28 -2.46
C LEU A 51 6.17 -12.20 -2.74
N PRO A 52 7.06 -12.54 -1.80
CA PRO A 52 8.50 -12.53 -2.01
C PRO A 52 8.97 -13.36 -3.21
N GLU A 53 8.29 -14.45 -3.52
CA GLU A 53 8.58 -15.34 -4.65
C GLU A 53 7.96 -14.90 -5.98
N GLY A 54 7.09 -13.89 -5.97
CA GLY A 54 6.46 -13.35 -7.18
C GLY A 54 4.97 -13.01 -6.99
N GLU A 55 4.35 -12.62 -8.07
CA GLU A 55 2.95 -12.19 -8.10
C GLU A 55 2.02 -13.39 -8.20
N ARG A 56 1.03 -13.46 -7.31
CA ARG A 56 -0.02 -14.47 -7.30
C ARG A 56 -1.34 -13.85 -7.71
N SER A 57 -1.91 -14.36 -8.81
CA SER A 57 -3.21 -13.95 -9.31
C SER A 57 -4.34 -14.62 -8.52
N LEU A 58 -5.39 -13.86 -8.24
CA LEU A 58 -6.64 -14.32 -7.62
C LEU A 58 -7.74 -14.36 -8.69
N GLU A 59 -8.69 -15.28 -8.57
CA GLU A 59 -9.76 -15.47 -9.56
C GLU A 59 -10.85 -14.38 -9.47
N ALA A 60 -10.46 -13.12 -9.65
CA ALA A 60 -11.35 -11.97 -9.57
C ALA A 60 -10.89 -10.87 -10.53
N ILE A 61 -11.56 -10.71 -11.66
CA ILE A 61 -11.32 -9.59 -12.57
C ILE A 61 -11.75 -8.29 -11.89
N VAL A 62 -10.85 -7.31 -11.83
CA VAL A 62 -11.09 -5.99 -11.29
C VAL A 62 -11.84 -5.14 -12.30
N THR A 63 -12.92 -4.50 -11.87
CA THR A 63 -13.69 -3.57 -12.72
C THR A 63 -13.25 -2.13 -12.49
N THR A 64 -13.61 -1.25 -13.43
CA THR A 64 -13.36 0.21 -13.30
C THR A 64 -14.11 0.79 -12.10
N GLU A 65 -15.36 0.35 -11.90
CA GLU A 65 -16.20 0.79 -10.77
C GLU A 65 -15.60 0.38 -9.41
N GLU A 66 -14.93 -0.77 -9.38
CA GLU A 66 -14.22 -1.20 -8.16
C GLU A 66 -12.98 -0.35 -7.88
N LEU A 67 -12.27 0.11 -8.91
CA LEU A 67 -11.17 1.06 -8.74
C LEU A 67 -11.66 2.42 -8.23
N GLU A 68 -12.80 2.91 -8.72
CA GLU A 68 -13.44 4.14 -8.22
C GLU A 68 -13.87 3.96 -6.76
N THR A 69 -14.56 2.85 -6.44
CA THR A 69 -14.94 2.52 -5.07
C THR A 69 -13.73 2.44 -4.13
N LEU A 70 -12.62 1.88 -4.59
CA LEU A 70 -11.37 1.84 -3.82
C LEU A 70 -10.84 3.24 -3.53
N CYS A 71 -10.91 4.16 -4.50
CA CYS A 71 -10.51 5.55 -4.29
C CYS A 71 -11.38 6.24 -3.24
N ASP A 72 -12.69 6.01 -3.26
CA ASP A 72 -13.62 6.56 -2.28
C ASP A 72 -13.31 6.03 -0.88
N ILE A 73 -13.15 4.73 -0.73
CA ILE A 73 -12.76 4.10 0.54
C ILE A 73 -11.43 4.66 1.04
N ALA A 74 -10.42 4.74 0.16
CA ALA A 74 -9.11 5.27 0.51
C ALA A 74 -9.18 6.73 0.96
N ALA A 75 -10.01 7.55 0.31
CA ALA A 75 -10.23 8.95 0.67
C ALA A 75 -10.92 9.09 2.04
N GLU A 76 -11.90 8.25 2.36
CA GLU A 76 -12.55 8.25 3.68
C GLU A 76 -11.57 7.90 4.82
N PHE A 77 -10.65 6.98 4.57
CA PHE A 77 -9.61 6.59 5.53
C PHE A 77 -8.43 7.57 5.56
N SER A 78 -8.38 8.54 4.68
CA SER A 78 -7.30 9.52 4.59
C SER A 78 -7.64 10.81 5.34
N ARG A 79 -7.00 11.05 6.47
CA ARG A 79 -7.09 12.35 7.17
C ARG A 79 -6.35 13.48 6.45
N TYR A 80 -5.52 13.16 5.48
CA TYR A 80 -4.61 14.08 4.78
C TYR A 80 -4.66 13.93 3.26
N ALA A 81 -5.78 13.40 2.71
CA ALA A 81 -5.97 13.38 1.26
C ALA A 81 -6.04 14.83 0.78
N SER A 82 -4.90 15.35 0.36
CA SER A 82 -4.80 16.64 -0.29
C SER A 82 -4.79 16.44 -1.80
N ILE A 83 -5.23 17.45 -2.53
CA ILE A 83 -5.07 17.52 -3.98
C ILE A 83 -3.60 17.26 -4.37
N GLU A 84 -2.66 17.65 -3.52
CA GLU A 84 -1.23 17.46 -3.71
C GLU A 84 -0.81 15.98 -3.77
N THR A 85 -1.33 15.14 -2.90
CA THR A 85 -1.01 13.69 -2.90
C THR A 85 -1.63 12.98 -4.10
N LEU A 86 -2.83 13.39 -4.52
CA LEU A 86 -3.45 12.90 -5.76
C LEU A 86 -2.64 13.28 -7.00
N ARG A 87 -2.10 14.50 -7.05
CA ARG A 87 -1.16 14.95 -8.10
C ARG A 87 0.09 14.08 -8.17
N GLN A 88 0.57 13.60 -7.04
CA GLN A 88 1.71 12.69 -6.92
C GLN A 88 1.34 11.22 -7.19
N GLY A 89 0.08 10.92 -7.49
CA GLY A 89 -0.39 9.56 -7.80
C GLY A 89 -0.53 8.65 -6.61
N PHE A 90 -0.78 9.18 -5.40
CA PHE A 90 -1.04 8.33 -4.24
C PHE A 90 -1.97 8.97 -3.21
N LEU A 91 -2.58 8.09 -2.39
CA LEU A 91 -3.36 8.45 -1.21
C LEU A 91 -2.71 7.82 0.04
N PRO A 92 -2.35 8.62 1.06
CA PRO A 92 -1.98 8.08 2.35
C PRO A 92 -3.25 7.63 3.08
N VAL A 93 -3.24 6.42 3.61
CA VAL A 93 -4.39 5.84 4.29
C VAL A 93 -4.06 5.57 5.76
N ARG A 94 -5.08 5.64 6.62
CA ARG A 94 -4.95 5.40 8.06
C ARG A 94 -4.25 4.05 8.33
N GLY A 95 -3.41 4.01 9.36
CA GLY A 95 -2.61 2.83 9.70
C GLY A 95 -1.25 2.78 8.98
N GLY A 96 -0.85 3.88 8.31
CA GLY A 96 0.43 3.98 7.61
C GLY A 96 0.46 3.26 6.27
N PHE A 97 -0.71 2.98 5.69
CA PHE A 97 -0.81 2.44 4.35
C PHE A 97 -0.70 3.53 3.30
N ARG A 98 -0.31 3.12 2.11
CA ARG A 98 -0.23 3.98 0.94
C ARG A 98 -0.89 3.27 -0.24
N VAL A 99 -1.81 3.97 -0.88
CA VAL A 99 -2.46 3.53 -2.12
C VAL A 99 -1.87 4.34 -3.27
N GLY A 100 -1.08 3.70 -4.12
CA GLY A 100 -0.62 4.27 -5.37
C GLY A 100 -1.72 4.17 -6.43
N LEU A 101 -1.89 5.21 -7.24
CA LEU A 101 -2.94 5.31 -8.26
C LEU A 101 -2.34 5.65 -9.61
N CYS A 102 -2.83 5.01 -10.67
CA CYS A 102 -2.57 5.39 -12.05
C CYS A 102 -3.89 5.62 -12.78
N GLY A 103 -3.91 6.65 -13.61
CA GLY A 103 -5.08 7.04 -14.38
C GLY A 103 -4.73 8.12 -15.40
N SER A 104 -5.73 8.74 -16.01
CA SER A 104 -5.56 9.86 -16.92
C SER A 104 -5.34 11.15 -16.11
N ALA A 105 -4.20 11.81 -16.34
CA ALA A 105 -3.90 13.08 -15.68
C ALA A 105 -4.74 14.22 -16.30
N VAL A 106 -5.34 15.05 -15.46
CA VAL A 106 -5.94 16.33 -15.86
C VAL A 106 -4.88 17.40 -15.68
N VAL A 107 -4.44 17.99 -16.78
CA VAL A 107 -3.41 19.04 -16.78
C VAL A 107 -4.08 20.41 -16.99
N LYS A 108 -3.73 21.39 -16.14
CA LYS A 108 -4.11 22.78 -16.29
C LYS A 108 -2.87 23.64 -16.05
N ASP A 109 -2.63 24.59 -16.93
CA ASP A 109 -1.47 25.51 -16.87
C ASP A 109 -0.10 24.79 -16.74
N GLY A 110 0.02 23.59 -17.36
CA GLY A 110 1.24 22.78 -17.34
C GLY A 110 1.40 21.90 -16.07
N GLU A 111 0.47 21.98 -15.12
CA GLU A 111 0.51 21.20 -13.89
C GLU A 111 -0.61 20.14 -13.85
N VAL A 112 -0.31 18.97 -13.29
CA VAL A 112 -1.33 17.96 -13.01
C VAL A 112 -2.23 18.46 -11.89
N THR A 113 -3.52 18.60 -12.16
CA THR A 113 -4.50 19.07 -11.18
C THR A 113 -5.35 17.96 -10.59
N ASN A 114 -5.50 16.84 -11.29
CA ASN A 114 -6.30 15.70 -10.83
C ASN A 114 -5.92 14.43 -11.62
N LEU A 115 -6.36 13.28 -11.13
CA LEU A 115 -6.41 12.01 -11.86
C LEU A 115 -7.87 11.66 -12.17
N LYS A 116 -8.12 11.21 -13.38
CA LYS A 116 -9.42 10.67 -13.82
C LYS A 116 -9.23 9.29 -14.40
N GLN A 117 -10.33 8.55 -14.56
CA GLN A 117 -10.31 7.22 -15.18
C GLN A 117 -9.18 6.36 -14.60
N ILE A 118 -9.25 6.11 -13.31
CA ILE A 118 -8.27 5.28 -12.62
C ILE A 118 -8.21 3.90 -13.30
N SER A 119 -7.06 3.54 -13.81
CA SER A 119 -6.81 2.30 -14.54
C SER A 119 -6.14 1.23 -13.69
N SER A 120 -5.42 1.63 -12.65
CA SER A 120 -4.80 0.70 -11.71
C SER A 120 -4.54 1.34 -10.34
N ALA A 121 -4.46 0.48 -9.34
CA ALA A 121 -4.11 0.85 -7.98
C ALA A 121 -3.19 -0.20 -7.35
N VAL A 122 -2.33 0.25 -6.44
CA VAL A 122 -1.45 -0.61 -5.64
C VAL A 122 -1.60 -0.24 -4.17
N ILE A 123 -1.94 -1.21 -3.34
CA ILE A 123 -2.00 -1.05 -1.88
C ILE A 123 -0.78 -1.75 -1.27
N ARG A 124 0.17 -0.99 -0.77
CA ARG A 124 1.36 -1.56 -0.13
C ARG A 124 1.05 -2.00 1.30
N ILE A 125 1.34 -3.26 1.60
CA ILE A 125 1.17 -3.86 2.94
C ILE A 125 2.47 -3.62 3.72
N SER A 126 2.51 -2.53 4.49
CA SER A 126 3.68 -2.22 5.32
C SER A 126 3.79 -3.22 6.47
N ARG A 127 4.94 -3.83 6.64
CA ARG A 127 5.24 -4.74 7.75
C ARG A 127 6.42 -4.25 8.55
N GLU A 128 6.37 -4.44 9.87
CA GLU A 128 7.54 -4.25 10.71
C GLU A 128 8.56 -5.35 10.42
N GLN A 129 9.78 -4.97 10.12
CA GLN A 129 10.90 -5.90 10.01
C GLN A 129 11.77 -5.80 11.25
N LYS A 130 11.49 -6.66 12.23
CA LYS A 130 12.25 -6.72 13.48
C LYS A 130 13.70 -7.06 13.19
N GLY A 131 14.60 -6.32 13.83
CA GLY A 131 16.04 -6.57 13.73
C GLY A 131 16.74 -5.90 12.54
N ILE A 132 16.04 -5.28 11.58
CA ILE A 132 16.67 -4.62 10.42
C ILE A 132 17.66 -3.53 10.83
N ALA A 133 17.41 -2.86 11.95
CA ALA A 133 18.28 -1.79 12.46
C ALA A 133 19.41 -2.31 13.37
N GLN A 134 19.47 -3.59 13.74
CA GLN A 134 20.41 -4.12 14.74
C GLN A 134 21.88 -3.85 14.38
N ALA A 135 22.23 -3.94 13.09
CA ALA A 135 23.59 -3.69 12.62
C ALA A 135 23.98 -2.20 12.71
N VAL A 136 23.00 -1.29 12.68
CA VAL A 136 23.22 0.17 12.64
C VAL A 136 22.96 0.79 14.01
N ALA A 137 22.04 0.25 14.79
CA ALA A 137 21.61 0.81 16.07
C ALA A 137 22.77 1.16 17.03
N PRO A 138 23.83 0.33 17.22
CA PRO A 138 24.95 0.68 18.08
C PRO A 138 25.69 1.95 17.66
N ARG A 139 25.68 2.26 16.35
CA ARG A 139 26.35 3.45 15.79
C ARG A 139 25.55 4.74 16.01
N LEU A 140 24.27 4.62 16.37
CA LEU A 140 23.39 5.77 16.65
C LEU A 140 23.54 6.29 18.09
N PHE A 141 24.31 5.60 18.92
CA PHE A 141 24.53 5.97 20.32
C PHE A 141 26.00 6.24 20.58
N ARG A 142 26.27 7.26 21.41
CA ARG A 142 27.59 7.59 22.00
C ARG A 142 27.37 7.82 23.49
N ASP A 143 28.13 7.12 24.33
CA ASP A 143 28.04 7.19 25.79
C ASP A 143 26.60 7.01 26.32
N GLY A 144 25.84 6.03 25.70
CA GLY A 144 24.45 5.74 26.06
C GLY A 144 23.42 6.77 25.63
N ARG A 145 23.84 7.82 24.90
CA ARG A 145 22.93 8.85 24.37
C ARG A 145 22.76 8.73 22.86
N PHE A 146 21.52 8.90 22.40
CA PHE A 146 21.23 9.00 20.97
C PHE A 146 21.88 10.25 20.38
N VAL A 147 22.56 10.11 19.25
CA VAL A 147 23.20 11.22 18.55
C VAL A 147 22.51 11.53 17.24
N SER A 148 22.45 12.82 16.89
CA SER A 148 21.96 13.25 15.58
C SER A 148 22.80 12.61 14.49
N THR A 149 22.15 11.85 13.59
CA THR A 149 22.82 11.00 12.61
C THR A 149 22.21 11.20 11.23
N LEU A 150 23.06 11.36 10.22
CA LEU A 150 22.67 11.33 8.81
C LEU A 150 23.04 9.97 8.22
N LEU A 151 22.04 9.26 7.70
CA LEU A 151 22.24 8.01 6.98
C LEU A 151 22.29 8.29 5.48
N LEU A 152 23.38 7.90 4.84
CA LEU A 152 23.55 7.96 3.39
C LEU A 152 23.57 6.52 2.86
N SER A 153 22.69 6.23 1.91
CA SER A 153 22.58 4.93 1.28
C SER A 153 22.41 5.12 -0.23
N PRO A 154 22.99 4.25 -1.07
CA PRO A 154 22.58 4.17 -2.47
C PRO A 154 21.09 3.81 -2.56
N PRO A 155 20.43 4.15 -3.69
CA PRO A 155 19.03 3.83 -3.91
C PRO A 155 18.76 2.34 -3.96
#